data_506f06e4870cd948753eca91c39a9164
#
_entry.id   506f06e4870cd948753eca91c39a9164
#
_cell.length_a   1.000
_cell.length_b   1.000
_cell.length_c   1.000
_cell.angle_alpha   90.00
_cell.angle_beta   90.00
_cell.angle_gamma   90.00
#
_symmetry.space_group_name_H-M   'P 1'
#
loop_
_entity.id
_entity.type
_entity.pdbx_description
1 polymer ?
#
loop_
_entity_poly.entity_id
_entity_poly.type
_entity_poly.pdbx_seq_one_letter_code
_entity_poly.pdbx_strand_id
1 'polypeptide(L)'
;VRLLLEEKKLAYYLSRLHSERPEDLTELNPYHTLPVLQQREIALYEINVIFEYFEERYHANKLLPETPQERAQFRQLAWRIQRDWLVLGKRLLMHPDSFNKAQAAMAKKQLSDSLITLSPLFAHKPYFMADEFGWCDVLLAPLLWRLEEMGIELPRAISRPLFDYQKRVFERDSFQKSVR
;
A
#
# COMPACT_ATOMS: atom_id res chain seq x y z
N VAL A 1 -5.68 -0.05 3.55
CA VAL A 1 -6.81 0.65 4.18
C VAL A 1 -6.52 0.98 5.64
N ARG A 2 -6.07 0.02 6.49
CA ARG A 2 -5.81 0.29 7.93
C ARG A 2 -4.88 1.49 8.13
N LEU A 3 -3.73 1.54 7.47
CA LEU A 3 -2.79 2.67 7.55
C LEU A 3 -3.45 4.00 7.11
N LEU A 4 -4.29 3.98 6.08
CA LEU A 4 -5.07 5.14 5.66
C LEU A 4 -5.99 5.65 6.77
N LEU A 5 -6.70 4.74 7.43
CA LEU A 5 -7.61 5.09 8.52
C LEU A 5 -6.85 5.66 9.74
N GLU A 6 -5.70 5.07 10.07
CA GLU A 6 -4.83 5.56 11.15
C GLU A 6 -4.26 6.96 10.84
N GLU A 7 -3.82 7.22 9.61
CA GLU A 7 -3.36 8.56 9.20
C GLU A 7 -4.48 9.59 9.26
N LYS A 8 -5.71 9.20 8.88
CA LYS A 8 -6.91 10.04 9.00
C LYS A 8 -7.45 10.14 10.43
N LYS A 9 -6.86 9.38 11.39
CA LYS A 9 -7.31 9.30 12.80
C LYS A 9 -8.78 8.90 12.93
N LEU A 10 -9.23 7.98 12.08
CA LEU A 10 -10.59 7.47 12.07
C LEU A 10 -10.66 6.16 12.85
N ALA A 11 -11.63 6.05 13.74
CA ALA A 11 -11.94 4.80 14.44
C ALA A 11 -12.60 3.82 13.46
N TYR A 12 -12.20 2.54 13.55
CA TYR A 12 -12.75 1.47 12.72
C TYR A 12 -12.80 0.15 13.46
N TYR A 13 -13.67 -0.73 13.01
CA TYR A 13 -13.69 -2.13 13.40
C TYR A 13 -13.09 -2.97 12.28
N LEU A 14 -12.18 -3.88 12.62
CA LEU A 14 -11.60 -4.82 11.68
C LEU A 14 -12.34 -6.16 11.76
N SER A 15 -13.07 -6.48 10.71
CA SER A 15 -13.61 -7.83 10.51
C SER A 15 -12.60 -8.64 9.69
N ARG A 16 -12.11 -9.75 10.26
CA ARG A 16 -11.24 -10.69 9.57
C ARG A 16 -12.08 -11.83 9.02
N LEU A 17 -12.00 -12.05 7.72
CA LEU A 17 -12.64 -13.22 7.11
C LEU A 17 -11.77 -14.44 7.40
N HIS A 18 -12.34 -15.41 8.12
CA HIS A 18 -11.78 -16.74 8.21
C HIS A 18 -12.24 -17.56 6.99
N SER A 19 -11.60 -18.65 6.68
CA SER A 19 -11.56 -19.53 5.49
C SER A 19 -12.78 -19.59 4.56
N GLU A 20 -13.98 -19.27 5.00
CA GLU A 20 -15.17 -19.17 4.19
C GLU A 20 -15.56 -17.71 4.03
N ARG A 21 -15.73 -17.27 2.79
CA ARG A 21 -16.22 -15.91 2.51
C ARG A 21 -17.70 -15.88 2.88
N PRO A 22 -18.14 -15.00 3.80
CA PRO A 22 -19.54 -14.87 4.12
C PRO A 22 -20.35 -14.52 2.88
N GLU A 23 -21.58 -15.04 2.77
CA GLU A 23 -22.52 -14.66 1.72
C GLU A 23 -22.69 -13.13 1.68
N ASP A 24 -22.65 -12.48 2.84
CA ASP A 24 -22.68 -11.03 3.02
C ASP A 24 -21.60 -10.28 2.23
N LEU A 25 -20.43 -10.89 2.00
CA LEU A 25 -19.38 -10.24 1.22
C LEU A 25 -19.78 -10.11 -0.26
N THR A 26 -20.55 -11.05 -0.78
CA THR A 26 -21.04 -11.01 -2.17
C THR A 26 -22.00 -9.84 -2.39
N GLU A 27 -22.82 -9.54 -1.39
CA GLU A 27 -23.74 -8.40 -1.44
C GLU A 27 -22.97 -7.06 -1.38
N LEU A 28 -21.88 -7.01 -0.62
CA LEU A 28 -21.07 -5.81 -0.45
C LEU A 28 -20.09 -5.57 -1.62
N ASN A 29 -19.59 -6.63 -2.24
CA ASN A 29 -18.65 -6.57 -3.34
C ASN A 29 -18.81 -7.75 -4.31
N PRO A 30 -19.41 -7.54 -5.49
CA PRO A 30 -19.66 -8.60 -6.47
C PRO A 30 -18.39 -9.25 -7.04
N TYR A 31 -17.24 -8.62 -6.90
CA TYR A 31 -15.94 -9.17 -7.33
C TYR A 31 -15.26 -10.06 -6.29
N HIS A 32 -15.86 -10.21 -5.10
CA HIS A 32 -15.32 -11.00 -3.99
C HIS A 32 -13.86 -10.63 -3.62
N THR A 33 -13.46 -9.39 -3.86
CA THR A 33 -12.11 -8.90 -3.53
C THR A 33 -12.09 -8.15 -2.21
N LEU A 34 -10.92 -8.11 -1.57
CA LEU A 34 -10.66 -7.32 -0.38
C LEU A 34 -9.66 -6.20 -0.72
N PRO A 35 -9.72 -5.09 -0.03
CA PRO A 35 -10.57 -4.77 1.12
C PRO A 35 -11.98 -4.32 0.71
N VAL A 36 -12.94 -4.48 1.64
CA VAL A 36 -14.25 -3.84 1.59
C VAL A 36 -14.37 -2.91 2.80
N LEU A 37 -14.77 -1.68 2.58
CA LEU A 37 -15.12 -0.71 3.60
C LEU A 37 -16.63 -0.57 3.67
N GLN A 38 -17.19 -0.81 4.84
CA GLN A 38 -18.59 -0.53 5.11
C GLN A 38 -18.71 0.64 6.08
N GLN A 39 -19.46 1.67 5.70
CA GLN A 39 -19.77 2.80 6.56
C GLN A 39 -21.23 3.20 6.39
N ARG A 40 -22.04 3.01 7.44
CA ARG A 40 -23.51 3.21 7.38
C ARG A 40 -24.13 2.43 6.22
N GLU A 41 -24.71 3.13 5.25
CA GLU A 41 -25.42 2.55 4.10
C GLU A 41 -24.54 2.34 2.87
N ILE A 42 -23.25 2.75 2.93
CA ILE A 42 -22.35 2.58 1.80
C ILE A 42 -21.35 1.44 2.04
N ALA A 43 -21.15 0.64 0.99
CA ALA A 43 -20.05 -0.32 0.90
C ALA A 43 -19.14 0.09 -0.26
N LEU A 44 -17.85 0.22 0.02
CA LEU A 44 -16.84 0.59 -0.96
C LEU A 44 -15.78 -0.51 -1.05
N TYR A 45 -15.39 -0.82 -2.24
CA TYR A 45 -14.27 -1.69 -2.56
C TYR A 45 -13.33 -0.96 -3.53
N GLU A 46 -12.16 -1.53 -3.82
CA GLU A 46 -11.05 -0.87 -4.50
C GLU A 46 -10.39 0.25 -3.66
N ILE A 47 -9.10 0.06 -3.47
CA ILE A 47 -8.33 0.92 -2.55
C ILE A 47 -8.33 2.40 -2.95
N ASN A 48 -8.35 2.70 -4.27
CA ASN A 48 -8.38 4.07 -4.74
C ASN A 48 -9.73 4.74 -4.49
N VAL A 49 -10.84 4.00 -4.66
CA VAL A 49 -12.19 4.49 -4.38
C VAL A 49 -12.33 4.81 -2.89
N ILE A 50 -11.87 3.89 -2.04
CA ILE A 50 -11.85 4.09 -0.58
C ILE A 50 -11.00 5.30 -0.20
N PHE A 51 -9.83 5.45 -0.83
CA PHE A 51 -8.95 6.58 -0.59
C PHE A 51 -9.59 7.92 -0.97
N GLU A 52 -10.11 8.04 -2.20
CA GLU A 52 -10.74 9.28 -2.67
C GLU A 52 -11.94 9.65 -1.80
N TYR A 53 -12.77 8.68 -1.40
CA TYR A 53 -13.87 8.91 -0.49
C TYR A 53 -13.41 9.52 0.84
N PHE A 54 -12.34 9.00 1.43
CA PHE A 54 -11.82 9.55 2.69
C PHE A 54 -11.12 10.90 2.50
N GLU A 55 -10.46 11.12 1.38
CA GLU A 55 -9.78 12.37 1.06
C GLU A 55 -10.78 13.52 0.86
N GLU A 56 -11.92 13.22 0.22
CA GLU A 56 -13.01 14.19 -0.01
C GLU A 56 -13.86 14.45 1.24
N ARG A 57 -14.12 13.39 2.01
CA ARG A 57 -14.99 13.48 3.18
C ARG A 57 -14.30 14.06 4.42
N TYR A 58 -13.03 13.73 4.61
CA TYR A 58 -12.26 14.10 5.79
C TYR A 58 -11.06 14.95 5.41
N HIS A 59 -11.24 16.26 5.54
CA HIS A 59 -10.24 17.26 5.13
C HIS A 59 -9.04 17.38 6.07
N ALA A 60 -9.11 16.81 7.26
CA ALA A 60 -7.97 16.71 8.16
C ALA A 60 -6.95 15.68 7.66
N ASN A 61 -5.67 15.97 7.86
CA ASN A 61 -4.57 15.08 7.47
C ASN A 61 -4.67 14.67 6.00
N LYS A 62 -4.64 15.65 5.10
CA LYS A 62 -4.63 15.40 3.65
C LYS A 62 -3.43 14.53 3.26
N LEU A 63 -3.66 13.59 2.36
CA LEU A 63 -2.65 12.67 1.84
C LEU A 63 -2.34 12.92 0.35
N LEU A 64 -2.97 13.95 -0.23
CA LEU A 64 -2.67 14.48 -1.56
C LEU A 64 -2.17 15.92 -1.45
N PRO A 65 -1.31 16.33 -2.38
CA PRO A 65 -0.92 17.74 -2.55
C PRO A 65 -2.11 18.67 -2.77
N GLU A 66 -1.87 19.97 -2.66
CA GLU A 66 -2.96 20.95 -2.74
C GLU A 66 -3.34 21.32 -4.18
N THR A 67 -2.34 21.48 -5.05
CA THR A 67 -2.61 21.93 -6.42
C THR A 67 -3.13 20.81 -7.33
N PRO A 68 -4.01 21.10 -8.28
CA PRO A 68 -4.54 20.09 -9.20
C PRO A 68 -3.45 19.35 -10.00
N GLN A 69 -2.40 20.06 -10.40
CA GLN A 69 -1.27 19.49 -11.16
C GLN A 69 -0.50 18.47 -10.31
N GLU A 70 -0.12 18.84 -9.09
CA GLU A 70 0.58 17.95 -8.18
C GLU A 70 -0.28 16.75 -7.80
N ARG A 71 -1.58 16.95 -7.56
CA ARG A 71 -2.54 15.86 -7.29
C ARG A 71 -2.60 14.87 -8.45
N ALA A 72 -2.64 15.37 -9.69
CA ALA A 72 -2.64 14.50 -10.88
C ALA A 72 -1.35 13.69 -10.98
N GLN A 73 -0.20 14.34 -10.80
CA GLN A 73 1.12 13.67 -10.81
C GLN A 73 1.23 12.62 -9.69
N PHE A 74 0.74 12.96 -8.50
CA PHE A 74 0.76 12.05 -7.35
C PHE A 74 -0.14 10.83 -7.55
N ARG A 75 -1.34 11.02 -8.13
CA ARG A 75 -2.22 9.91 -8.52
C ARG A 75 -1.59 9.02 -9.60
N GLN A 76 -0.92 9.63 -10.58
CA GLN A 76 -0.19 8.86 -11.60
C GLN A 76 0.94 8.03 -10.99
N LEU A 77 1.67 8.60 -10.04
CA LEU A 77 2.72 7.88 -9.31
C LEU A 77 2.14 6.74 -8.48
N ALA A 78 1.05 6.97 -7.75
CA ALA A 78 0.33 5.95 -7.00
C ALA A 78 -0.18 4.81 -7.91
N TRP A 79 -0.70 5.14 -9.08
CA TRP A 79 -1.11 4.15 -10.07
C TRP A 79 0.08 3.28 -10.53
N ARG A 80 1.25 3.87 -10.79
CA ARG A 80 2.46 3.13 -11.14
C ARG A 80 2.91 2.19 -10.02
N ILE A 81 2.93 2.67 -8.78
CA ILE A 81 3.25 1.83 -7.60
C ILE A 81 2.32 0.62 -7.55
N GLN A 82 1.02 0.82 -7.72
CA GLN A 82 0.06 -0.27 -7.69
C GLN A 82 0.28 -1.26 -8.83
N ARG A 83 0.45 -0.76 -10.05
CA ARG A 83 0.62 -1.57 -11.26
C ARG A 83 1.92 -2.36 -11.27
N ASP A 84 3.01 -1.70 -10.91
CA ASP A 84 4.35 -2.27 -11.11
C ASP A 84 4.82 -3.08 -9.90
N TRP A 85 4.40 -2.72 -8.68
CA TRP A 85 4.89 -3.33 -7.45
C TRP A 85 3.81 -4.07 -6.65
N LEU A 86 2.67 -3.41 -6.38
CA LEU A 86 1.65 -4.03 -5.52
C LEU A 86 1.00 -5.25 -6.15
N VAL A 87 0.83 -5.26 -7.47
CA VAL A 87 0.31 -6.44 -8.18
C VAL A 87 1.24 -7.63 -8.01
N LEU A 88 2.56 -7.44 -8.14
CA LEU A 88 3.55 -8.51 -7.92
C LEU A 88 3.56 -8.96 -6.46
N GLY A 89 3.63 -8.02 -5.52
CA GLY A 89 3.61 -8.31 -4.09
C GLY A 89 2.34 -9.07 -3.66
N LYS A 90 1.18 -8.63 -4.13
CA LYS A 90 -0.10 -9.30 -3.85
C LYS A 90 -0.10 -10.75 -4.36
N ARG A 91 0.37 -10.97 -5.57
CA ARG A 91 0.45 -12.34 -6.14
C ARG A 91 1.42 -13.23 -5.36
N LEU A 92 2.58 -12.71 -4.98
CA LEU A 92 3.57 -13.46 -4.20
C LEU A 92 3.07 -13.84 -2.80
N LEU A 93 2.26 -13.00 -2.17
CA LEU A 93 1.76 -13.20 -0.81
C LEU A 93 0.44 -13.99 -0.75
N MET A 94 -0.50 -13.68 -1.64
CA MET A 94 -1.88 -14.21 -1.52
C MET A 94 -2.15 -15.39 -2.44
N HIS A 95 -1.36 -15.54 -3.49
CA HIS A 95 -1.54 -16.59 -4.50
C HIS A 95 -0.21 -17.26 -4.85
N PRO A 96 0.56 -17.75 -3.86
CA PRO A 96 1.86 -18.36 -4.11
C PRO A 96 1.76 -19.58 -5.06
N ASP A 97 0.65 -20.32 -4.98
CA ASP A 97 0.39 -21.48 -5.83
C ASP A 97 0.05 -21.12 -7.30
N SER A 98 -0.26 -19.84 -7.57
CA SER A 98 -0.48 -19.37 -8.95
C SER A 98 0.80 -19.23 -9.77
N PHE A 99 1.95 -19.37 -9.12
CA PHE A 99 3.26 -19.33 -9.75
C PHE A 99 3.94 -20.71 -9.70
N ASN A 100 4.52 -21.14 -10.79
CA ASN A 100 5.56 -22.14 -10.68
C ASN A 100 6.85 -21.52 -10.10
N LYS A 101 7.81 -22.36 -9.68
CA LYS A 101 9.05 -21.89 -9.04
C LYS A 101 9.82 -20.84 -9.88
N ALA A 102 9.87 -21.01 -11.19
CA ALA A 102 10.57 -20.10 -12.09
C ALA A 102 9.86 -18.75 -12.19
N GLN A 103 8.53 -18.75 -12.28
CA GLN A 103 7.72 -17.53 -12.31
C GLN A 103 7.81 -16.77 -11.01
N ALA A 104 7.76 -17.46 -9.85
CA ALA A 104 7.92 -16.84 -8.55
C ALA A 104 9.31 -16.19 -8.41
N ALA A 105 10.38 -16.88 -8.81
CA ALA A 105 11.74 -16.33 -8.79
C ALA A 105 11.86 -15.10 -9.71
N MET A 106 11.25 -15.14 -10.89
CA MET A 106 11.24 -14.00 -11.83
C MET A 106 10.50 -12.81 -11.26
N ALA A 107 9.32 -13.00 -10.64
CA ALA A 107 8.54 -11.94 -10.02
C ALA A 107 9.28 -11.29 -8.84
N LYS A 108 9.92 -12.10 -7.98
CA LYS A 108 10.77 -11.62 -6.88
C LYS A 108 11.95 -10.80 -7.41
N LYS A 109 12.64 -11.32 -8.42
CA LYS A 109 13.75 -10.63 -9.06
C LYS A 109 13.30 -9.29 -9.65
N GLN A 110 12.19 -9.27 -10.40
CA GLN A 110 11.66 -8.05 -11.01
C GLN A 110 11.34 -6.98 -9.95
N LEU A 111 10.69 -7.36 -8.84
CA LEU A 111 10.37 -6.45 -7.75
C LEU A 111 11.64 -5.95 -7.05
N SER A 112 12.57 -6.85 -6.75
CA SER A 112 13.86 -6.52 -6.14
C SER A 112 14.68 -5.56 -7.02
N ASP A 113 14.89 -5.90 -8.29
CA ASP A 113 15.67 -5.07 -9.23
C ASP A 113 15.06 -3.67 -9.38
N SER A 114 13.72 -3.57 -9.44
CA SER A 114 13.03 -2.30 -9.52
C SER A 114 13.22 -1.46 -8.26
N LEU A 115 13.09 -2.05 -7.07
CA LEU A 115 13.31 -1.36 -5.79
C LEU A 115 14.76 -0.91 -5.63
N ILE A 116 15.74 -1.72 -6.04
CA ILE A 116 17.16 -1.38 -6.03
C ILE A 116 17.43 -0.20 -6.97
N THR A 117 16.93 -0.28 -8.21
CA THR A 117 17.11 0.76 -9.22
C THR A 117 16.54 2.10 -8.78
N LEU A 118 15.38 2.08 -8.11
CA LEU A 118 14.70 3.28 -7.64
C LEU A 118 15.09 3.70 -6.22
N SER A 119 15.96 2.93 -5.56
CA SER A 119 16.43 3.23 -4.19
C SER A 119 16.90 4.68 -4.01
N PRO A 120 17.67 5.30 -4.93
CA PRO A 120 18.09 6.70 -4.78
C PRO A 120 16.94 7.70 -4.66
N LEU A 121 15.75 7.41 -5.23
CA LEU A 121 14.60 8.30 -5.14
C LEU A 121 14.10 8.48 -3.70
N PHE A 122 14.30 7.47 -2.84
CA PHE A 122 13.92 7.53 -1.44
C PHE A 122 14.78 8.47 -0.58
N ALA A 123 15.90 8.98 -1.14
CA ALA A 123 16.76 9.94 -0.47
C ALA A 123 16.44 11.40 -0.82
N HIS A 124 15.65 11.66 -1.88
CA HIS A 124 15.43 13.02 -2.35
C HIS A 124 14.54 13.83 -1.40
N LYS A 125 13.60 13.18 -0.75
CA LYS A 125 12.60 13.78 0.13
C LYS A 125 12.41 12.91 1.39
N PRO A 126 11.88 13.47 2.49
CA PRO A 126 11.59 12.70 3.69
C PRO A 126 10.61 11.55 3.45
N TYR A 127 9.64 11.74 2.57
CA TYR A 127 8.68 10.74 2.13
C TYR A 127 8.79 10.51 0.63
N PHE A 128 8.07 9.53 0.10
CA PHE A 128 8.25 9.14 -1.30
C PHE A 128 7.80 10.25 -2.25
N MET A 129 8.78 10.93 -2.84
CA MET A 129 8.63 12.07 -3.75
C MET A 129 7.87 13.27 -3.14
N ALA A 130 7.83 13.39 -1.80
CA ALA A 130 7.10 14.44 -1.09
C ALA A 130 7.80 14.83 0.23
N ASP A 131 7.54 16.06 0.68
CA ASP A 131 8.03 16.55 1.97
C ASP A 131 7.18 16.04 3.15
N GLU A 132 5.92 15.68 2.86
CA GLU A 132 4.97 15.15 3.83
C GLU A 132 4.54 13.74 3.47
N PHE A 133 4.11 12.98 4.50
CA PHE A 133 3.57 11.64 4.31
C PHE A 133 2.28 11.69 3.50
N GLY A 134 2.20 10.88 2.44
CA GLY A 134 1.10 10.95 1.50
C GLY A 134 0.60 9.57 1.04
N TRP A 135 -0.29 9.60 0.06
CA TRP A 135 -0.93 8.41 -0.48
C TRP A 135 0.07 7.38 -1.03
N CYS A 136 1.15 7.83 -1.67
CA CYS A 136 2.18 6.92 -2.14
C CYS A 136 2.84 6.14 -1.00
N ASP A 137 3.05 6.77 0.15
CA ASP A 137 3.63 6.13 1.32
C ASP A 137 2.67 5.12 1.95
N VAL A 138 1.36 5.43 1.97
CA VAL A 138 0.32 4.49 2.41
C VAL A 138 0.31 3.21 1.58
N LEU A 139 0.59 3.31 0.28
CA LEU A 139 0.69 2.17 -0.62
C LEU A 139 2.00 1.39 -0.46
N LEU A 140 3.11 2.12 -0.30
CA LEU A 140 4.46 1.54 -0.24
C LEU A 140 4.74 0.84 1.08
N ALA A 141 4.33 1.42 2.20
CA ALA A 141 4.69 0.93 3.54
C ALA A 141 4.31 -0.56 3.76
N PRO A 142 3.08 -1.01 3.45
CA PRO A 142 2.73 -2.42 3.61
C PRO A 142 3.50 -3.37 2.70
N LEU A 143 3.85 -2.92 1.49
CA LEU A 143 4.67 -3.71 0.57
C LEU A 143 6.08 -3.90 1.12
N LEU A 144 6.71 -2.80 1.52
CA LEU A 144 8.07 -2.81 2.04
C LEU A 144 8.18 -3.57 3.37
N TRP A 145 7.14 -3.54 4.20
CA TRP A 145 7.03 -4.32 5.43
C TRP A 145 7.06 -5.82 5.18
N ARG A 146 6.54 -6.27 4.04
CA ARG A 146 6.39 -7.69 3.70
C ARG A 146 7.45 -8.24 2.75
N LEU A 147 8.53 -7.50 2.48
CA LEU A 147 9.60 -7.97 1.60
C LEU A 147 10.20 -9.30 2.09
N GLU A 148 10.46 -9.40 3.38
CA GLU A 148 10.99 -10.62 4.01
C GLU A 148 10.02 -11.80 3.85
N GLU A 149 8.73 -11.59 4.09
CA GLU A 149 7.68 -12.62 3.90
C GLU A 149 7.60 -13.10 2.44
N MET A 150 7.87 -12.22 1.49
CA MET A 150 8.00 -12.57 0.07
C MET A 150 9.32 -13.26 -0.28
N GLY A 151 10.26 -13.35 0.67
CA GLY A 151 11.61 -13.85 0.45
C GLY A 151 12.44 -12.94 -0.46
N ILE A 152 12.27 -11.62 -0.32
CA ILE A 152 13.02 -10.60 -1.05
C ILE A 152 13.99 -9.93 -0.09
N GLU A 153 15.29 -10.14 -0.33
CA GLU A 153 16.38 -9.48 0.39
C GLU A 153 17.05 -8.45 -0.54
N LEU A 154 17.15 -7.21 -0.05
CA LEU A 154 17.80 -6.14 -0.79
C LEU A 154 19.23 -5.93 -0.30
N PRO A 155 20.21 -5.71 -1.20
CA PRO A 155 21.59 -5.42 -0.82
C PRO A 155 21.68 -4.12 0.00
N ARG A 156 22.13 -4.20 1.25
CA ARG A 156 22.11 -3.07 2.20
C ARG A 156 22.87 -1.84 1.69
N ALA A 157 24.02 -2.02 1.07
CA ALA A 157 24.86 -0.91 0.62
C ALA A 157 24.17 -0.05 -0.44
N ILE A 158 23.54 -0.70 -1.44
CA ILE A 158 22.89 -0.02 -2.57
C ILE A 158 21.50 0.49 -2.18
N SER A 159 20.81 -0.24 -1.31
CA SER A 159 19.43 0.06 -0.89
C SER A 159 19.34 0.88 0.40
N ARG A 160 20.44 1.46 0.86
CA ARG A 160 20.47 2.27 2.09
C ARG A 160 19.39 3.37 2.11
N PRO A 161 19.20 4.17 1.04
CA PRO A 161 18.15 5.19 1.04
C PRO A 161 16.73 4.62 1.27
N LEU A 162 16.46 3.45 0.72
CA LEU A 162 15.20 2.78 0.93
C LEU A 162 15.04 2.28 2.37
N PHE A 163 16.09 1.74 2.99
CA PHE A 163 16.05 1.33 4.39
C PHE A 163 15.89 2.50 5.35
N ASP A 164 16.55 3.63 5.08
CA ASP A 164 16.39 4.86 5.87
C ASP A 164 14.95 5.40 5.76
N TYR A 165 14.33 5.32 4.59
CA TYR A 165 12.91 5.61 4.38
C TYR A 165 12.01 4.63 5.13
N GLN A 166 12.23 3.31 5.00
CA GLN A 166 11.48 2.30 5.74
C GLN A 166 11.48 2.59 7.23
N LYS A 167 12.64 2.91 7.80
CA LYS A 167 12.76 3.23 9.21
C LYS A 167 11.84 4.39 9.59
N ARG A 168 11.89 5.51 8.86
CA ARG A 168 11.03 6.68 9.11
C ARG A 168 9.54 6.33 9.04
N VAL A 169 9.15 5.57 8.04
CA VAL A 169 7.73 5.21 7.84
C VAL A 169 7.26 4.21 8.90
N PHE A 170 8.08 3.21 9.22
CA PHE A 170 7.71 2.17 10.18
C PHE A 170 7.72 2.65 11.64
N GLU A 171 8.47 3.70 11.98
CA GLU A 171 8.46 4.34 13.28
C GLU A 171 7.21 5.23 13.52
N ARG A 172 6.40 5.51 12.48
CA ARG A 172 5.17 6.30 12.65
C ARG A 172 4.13 5.54 13.49
N ASP A 173 3.51 6.25 14.42
CA ASP A 173 2.43 5.69 15.26
C ASP A 173 1.31 5.06 14.47
N SER A 174 0.92 5.70 13.36
CA SER A 174 -0.10 5.20 12.43
C SER A 174 0.27 3.87 11.81
N PHE A 175 1.54 3.72 11.39
CA PHE A 175 2.03 2.45 10.86
C PHE A 175 2.03 1.38 11.95
N GLN A 176 2.60 1.66 13.11
CA GLN A 176 2.66 0.73 14.23
C GLN A 176 1.28 0.22 14.67
N LYS A 177 0.27 1.10 14.68
CA LYS A 177 -1.12 0.73 14.97
C LYS A 177 -1.74 -0.10 13.84
N SER A 178 -1.41 0.21 12.59
CA SER A 178 -1.99 -0.45 11.43
C SER A 178 -1.53 -1.90 11.24
N VAL A 179 -0.37 -2.30 11.77
CA VAL A 179 0.18 -3.67 11.65
C VAL A 179 -0.14 -4.57 12.83
N ARG A 180 -0.70 -4.03 13.90
CA ARG A 180 -1.24 -4.78 15.05
C ARG A 180 -2.59 -5.38 14.69
#